data_61f814f40d43021469d04b87f615dd83
#
_entry.id   61f814f40d43021469d04b87f615dd83
#
_cell.length_a   1.000
_cell.length_b   1.000
_cell.length_c   1.000
_cell.angle_alpha   90.00
_cell.angle_beta   90.00
_cell.angle_gamma   90.00
#
_symmetry.space_group_name_H-M   'P 1'
#
loop_
_entity.id
_entity.type
_entity.pdbx_description
1 polymer ?
#
loop_
_entity_poly.entity_id
_entity_poly.type
_entity_poly.pdbx_seq_one_letter_code
_entity_poly.pdbx_strand_id
1 'polypeptide(L)'
;MNIVRDLAVILISAGVFTIISKALKQPLIIGYILAGFLIGPNISFFPGISSEATVHQWSEIGIIFLMFGLGLEFSFKKLLKVGGSAIVTAAVKFIGVFLIGFVTAQALSWSFMESVFLGGLLSMSSTMVVLKSYDDLGLKNKPYAGVVFGTLVVEDLIAILLMVLLSTMAVSQSFAGKELIMNIAKLVFFLILWFLVGIYVIPTLLKKAKEYLNDEILLIVSIGLCFGMVALATSVGFSSALGAFVMGSILAETSESEHIDHIVEPIKNLFGAIFFVSVGMMVAPSVIAEHWAMILLLSVIVIISHIIFAGAGIILTGNGLDNAVHTGFSLAQLGEFGFIIAGVGCTLGVMRDFIYPVIIAVSVITTFTTPFMIKLADPCYNLLNKRLPAKWIDRLAQMNDSGKQTAAEHNEWKTLLNAYFTRIVLYGVILIAIYIGSKLYLRPAVEKFFPELSVTIHKVIEVGITLAAMLPFLFGLGVHSGSISKSAPKLLKEKPSNIWPLMGL
;
A
#
# COMPACT_ATOMS: atom_id res chain seq x y z
N MET A 1 6.60 -21.25 29.25
CA MET A 1 6.92 -19.86 28.88
C MET A 1 5.70 -19.00 29.08
N ASN A 2 5.81 -17.87 29.73
CA ASN A 2 4.63 -17.13 30.17
C ASN A 2 4.29 -16.02 29.15
N ILE A 3 3.41 -16.30 28.19
CA ILE A 3 2.88 -15.32 27.22
C ILE A 3 2.46 -14.00 27.94
N VAL A 4 1.87 -14.14 29.13
CA VAL A 4 1.47 -13.00 29.97
C VAL A 4 2.68 -12.15 30.40
N ARG A 5 3.80 -12.78 30.78
CA ARG A 5 5.04 -12.08 31.13
C ARG A 5 5.61 -11.33 29.92
N ASP A 6 5.66 -11.98 28.77
CA ASP A 6 6.17 -11.36 27.55
C ASP A 6 5.34 -10.15 27.14
N LEU A 7 4.02 -10.29 27.16
CA LEU A 7 3.09 -9.18 26.87
C LEU A 7 3.24 -8.05 27.89
N ALA A 8 3.39 -8.36 29.17
CA ALA A 8 3.61 -7.34 30.22
C ALA A 8 4.91 -6.56 29.96
N VAL A 9 6.01 -7.25 29.65
CA VAL A 9 7.30 -6.62 29.35
C VAL A 9 7.19 -5.71 28.11
N ILE A 10 6.55 -6.19 27.03
CA ILE A 10 6.33 -5.42 25.81
C ILE A 10 5.53 -4.14 26.13
N LEU A 11 4.38 -4.27 26.79
CA LEU A 11 3.48 -3.14 27.02
C LEU A 11 4.03 -2.12 28.01
N ILE A 12 4.69 -2.57 29.10
CA ILE A 12 5.31 -1.67 30.06
C ILE A 12 6.43 -0.87 29.39
N SER A 13 7.31 -1.55 28.64
CA SER A 13 8.41 -0.89 27.91
C SER A 13 7.88 0.06 26.86
N ALA A 14 6.89 -0.35 26.07
CA ALA A 14 6.21 0.51 25.09
C ALA A 14 5.68 1.77 25.77
N GLY A 15 4.97 1.63 26.89
CA GLY A 15 4.41 2.75 27.63
C GLY A 15 5.47 3.74 28.12
N VAL A 16 6.55 3.24 28.74
CA VAL A 16 7.64 4.08 29.24
C VAL A 16 8.30 4.86 28.11
N PHE A 17 8.71 4.17 27.03
CA PHE A 17 9.40 4.81 25.90
C PHE A 17 8.49 5.73 25.08
N THR A 18 7.20 5.46 25.04
CA THR A 18 6.21 6.37 24.41
C THR A 18 6.14 7.70 25.18
N ILE A 19 6.12 7.64 26.51
CA ILE A 19 6.12 8.86 27.36
C ILE A 19 7.41 9.66 27.11
N ILE A 20 8.57 8.98 27.06
CA ILE A 20 9.86 9.62 26.78
C ILE A 20 9.85 10.25 25.37
N SER A 21 9.41 9.51 24.35
CA SER A 21 9.35 10.03 22.98
C SER A 21 8.44 11.25 22.88
N LYS A 22 7.29 11.23 23.54
CA LYS A 22 6.37 12.37 23.59
C LYS A 22 6.99 13.58 24.28
N ALA A 23 7.71 13.36 25.37
CA ALA A 23 8.46 14.43 26.07
C ALA A 23 9.55 15.06 25.20
N LEU A 24 10.21 14.23 24.37
CA LEU A 24 11.23 14.65 23.40
C LEU A 24 10.65 15.17 22.08
N LYS A 25 9.32 15.24 21.94
CA LYS A 25 8.61 15.63 20.71
C LYS A 25 9.00 14.77 19.49
N GLN A 26 9.27 13.48 19.73
CA GLN A 26 9.58 12.51 18.68
C GLN A 26 8.36 11.66 18.35
N PRO A 27 8.27 11.08 17.12
CA PRO A 27 7.24 10.13 16.76
C PRO A 27 7.21 8.91 17.70
N LEU A 28 6.00 8.44 18.06
CA LEU A 28 5.81 7.31 18.99
C LEU A 28 6.47 6.02 18.51
N ILE A 29 6.52 5.82 17.20
CA ILE A 29 7.13 4.65 16.54
C ILE A 29 8.61 4.49 16.96
N ILE A 30 9.35 5.60 17.06
CA ILE A 30 10.75 5.55 17.52
C ILE A 30 10.81 5.02 18.94
N GLY A 31 9.91 5.47 19.82
CA GLY A 31 9.83 4.97 21.19
C GLY A 31 9.58 3.47 21.27
N TYR A 32 8.65 2.96 20.47
CA TYR A 32 8.36 1.54 20.39
C TYR A 32 9.56 0.71 19.93
N ILE A 33 10.23 1.13 18.85
CA ILE A 33 11.40 0.44 18.32
C ILE A 33 12.56 0.46 19.33
N LEU A 34 12.80 1.60 19.98
CA LEU A 34 13.82 1.71 21.03
C LEU A 34 13.50 0.85 22.25
N ALA A 35 12.23 0.81 22.68
CA ALA A 35 11.78 -0.08 23.73
C ALA A 35 12.12 -1.53 23.39
N GLY A 36 11.73 -1.97 22.18
CA GLY A 36 12.01 -3.31 21.70
C GLY A 36 13.49 -3.64 21.61
N PHE A 37 14.29 -2.71 21.09
CA PHE A 37 15.74 -2.86 21.01
C PHE A 37 16.38 -3.14 22.38
N LEU A 38 15.92 -2.45 23.44
CA LEU A 38 16.48 -2.60 24.77
C LEU A 38 16.03 -3.86 25.52
N ILE A 39 14.79 -4.34 25.27
CA ILE A 39 14.25 -5.55 25.93
C ILE A 39 14.38 -6.80 25.05
N GLY A 40 14.94 -6.67 23.85
CA GLY A 40 15.13 -7.75 22.91
C GLY A 40 16.16 -8.80 23.36
N PRO A 41 16.15 -9.99 22.74
CA PRO A 41 17.04 -11.09 23.10
C PRO A 41 18.53 -10.77 22.93
N ASN A 42 18.86 -9.73 22.16
CA ASN A 42 20.23 -9.32 21.86
C ASN A 42 20.87 -8.46 22.98
N ILE A 43 20.09 -7.99 23.96
CA ILE A 43 20.59 -7.18 25.07
C ILE A 43 20.21 -7.88 26.40
N SER A 44 21.22 -8.36 27.13
CA SER A 44 21.04 -9.11 28.38
C SER A 44 20.86 -8.25 29.62
N PHE A 45 20.83 -6.91 29.50
CA PHE A 45 20.79 -6.00 30.66
C PHE A 45 19.43 -5.92 31.34
N PHE A 46 18.33 -6.14 30.59
CA PHE A 46 16.96 -6.14 31.12
C PHE A 46 16.35 -7.55 31.08
N PRO A 47 15.42 -7.89 31.97
CA PRO A 47 14.64 -9.14 31.88
C PRO A 47 13.79 -9.08 30.61
N GLY A 48 14.37 -9.47 29.50
CA GLY A 48 13.76 -9.43 28.17
C GLY A 48 13.08 -10.74 27.78
N ILE A 49 12.59 -10.74 26.54
CA ILE A 49 12.03 -11.91 25.88
C ILE A 49 13.20 -12.67 25.26
N SER A 50 13.38 -13.93 25.66
CA SER A 50 14.52 -14.75 25.21
C SER A 50 14.25 -15.62 23.99
N SER A 51 13.01 -15.65 23.50
CA SER A 51 12.60 -16.52 22.40
C SER A 51 12.31 -15.71 21.14
N GLU A 52 13.14 -15.83 20.12
CA GLU A 52 12.92 -15.23 18.79
C GLU A 52 11.58 -15.68 18.17
N ALA A 53 11.21 -16.95 18.33
CA ALA A 53 9.94 -17.47 17.83
C ALA A 53 8.72 -16.71 18.42
N THR A 54 8.78 -16.35 19.71
CA THR A 54 7.71 -15.57 20.36
C THR A 54 7.67 -14.14 19.82
N VAL A 55 8.83 -13.52 19.58
CA VAL A 55 8.94 -12.18 18.98
C VAL A 55 8.29 -12.17 17.59
N HIS A 56 8.61 -13.18 16.77
CA HIS A 56 8.00 -13.32 15.44
C HIS A 56 6.47 -13.47 15.49
N GLN A 57 5.94 -14.28 16.41
CA GLN A 57 4.48 -14.45 16.57
C GLN A 57 3.79 -13.14 16.94
N TRP A 58 4.35 -12.37 17.89
CA TRP A 58 3.81 -11.06 18.24
C TRP A 58 3.89 -10.07 17.10
N SER A 59 4.98 -10.09 16.34
CA SER A 59 5.13 -9.26 15.15
C SER A 59 4.08 -9.61 14.09
N GLU A 60 3.81 -10.89 13.86
CA GLU A 60 2.82 -11.34 12.88
C GLU A 60 1.39 -10.91 13.26
N ILE A 61 0.99 -11.07 14.52
CA ILE A 61 -0.31 -10.60 14.99
C ILE A 61 -0.40 -9.08 14.87
N GLY A 62 0.66 -8.37 15.24
CA GLY A 62 0.71 -6.92 15.14
C GLY A 62 0.56 -6.40 13.71
N ILE A 63 1.23 -7.02 12.74
CA ILE A 63 1.11 -6.64 11.32
C ILE A 63 -0.30 -6.92 10.76
N ILE A 64 -0.97 -7.99 11.20
CA ILE A 64 -2.35 -8.28 10.81
C ILE A 64 -3.26 -7.11 11.22
N PHE A 65 -3.21 -6.66 12.48
CA PHE A 65 -4.04 -5.54 12.93
C PHE A 65 -3.68 -4.21 12.28
N LEU A 66 -2.39 -3.94 12.03
CA LEU A 66 -1.96 -2.75 11.31
C LEU A 66 -2.49 -2.74 9.87
N MET A 67 -2.36 -3.87 9.16
CA MET A 67 -2.84 -3.99 7.79
C MET A 67 -4.35 -3.96 7.69
N PHE A 68 -5.04 -4.55 8.67
CA PHE A 68 -6.50 -4.46 8.77
C PHE A 68 -6.97 -3.01 8.97
N GLY A 69 -6.37 -2.28 9.92
CA GLY A 69 -6.66 -0.86 10.14
C GLY A 69 -6.36 0.00 8.92
N LEU A 70 -5.22 -0.23 8.26
CA LEU A 70 -4.90 0.46 7.01
C LEU A 70 -5.92 0.16 5.92
N GLY A 71 -6.40 -1.09 5.82
CA GLY A 71 -7.47 -1.47 4.92
C GLY A 71 -8.78 -0.72 5.23
N LEU A 72 -9.16 -0.53 6.50
CA LEU A 72 -10.32 0.25 6.92
C LEU A 72 -10.22 1.74 6.55
N GLU A 73 -9.03 2.31 6.64
CA GLU A 73 -8.78 3.69 6.21
C GLU A 73 -8.79 3.86 4.69
N PHE A 74 -8.54 2.75 3.95
CA PHE A 74 -8.47 2.75 2.51
C PHE A 74 -9.87 2.73 1.88
N SER A 75 -10.19 3.77 1.11
CA SER A 75 -11.43 3.83 0.33
C SER A 75 -11.14 4.28 -1.09
N PHE A 76 -11.67 3.54 -2.07
CA PHE A 76 -11.63 3.93 -3.48
C PHE A 76 -12.22 5.32 -3.73
N LYS A 77 -13.22 5.72 -2.95
CA LYS A 77 -13.83 7.06 -3.03
C LYS A 77 -12.85 8.16 -2.59
N LYS A 78 -12.03 7.89 -1.57
CA LYS A 78 -10.97 8.82 -1.14
C LYS A 78 -9.89 8.93 -2.22
N LEU A 79 -9.48 7.80 -2.82
CA LEU A 79 -8.49 7.77 -3.90
C LEU A 79 -8.94 8.57 -5.13
N LEU A 80 -10.22 8.49 -5.52
CA LEU A 80 -10.77 9.27 -6.63
C LEU A 80 -10.78 10.79 -6.38
N LYS A 81 -10.69 11.22 -5.11
CA LYS A 81 -10.59 12.63 -4.72
C LYS A 81 -9.14 13.13 -4.67
N VAL A 82 -8.16 12.22 -4.73
CA VAL A 82 -6.73 12.58 -4.77
C VAL A 82 -6.44 13.28 -6.09
N GLY A 83 -5.84 14.44 -6.02
CA GLY A 83 -5.54 15.25 -7.21
C GLY A 83 -4.48 14.60 -8.11
N GLY A 84 -4.55 14.86 -9.43
CA GLY A 84 -3.60 14.33 -10.41
C GLY A 84 -2.13 14.62 -10.07
N SER A 85 -1.85 15.75 -9.44
CA SER A 85 -0.50 16.12 -8.98
C SER A 85 0.07 15.12 -7.97
N ALA A 86 -0.74 14.66 -7.04
CA ALA A 86 -0.31 13.68 -6.03
C ALA A 86 -0.01 12.30 -6.67
N ILE A 87 -0.85 11.87 -7.62
CA ILE A 87 -0.66 10.61 -8.35
C ILE A 87 0.65 10.64 -9.15
N VAL A 88 0.88 11.71 -9.91
CA VAL A 88 2.11 11.86 -10.71
C VAL A 88 3.33 11.94 -9.79
N THR A 89 3.24 12.68 -8.69
CA THR A 89 4.34 12.79 -7.72
C THR A 89 4.68 11.44 -7.09
N ALA A 90 3.68 10.68 -6.66
CA ALA A 90 3.89 9.34 -6.11
C ALA A 90 4.52 8.40 -7.15
N ALA A 91 4.05 8.42 -8.40
CA ALA A 91 4.60 7.59 -9.46
C ALA A 91 6.05 7.95 -9.80
N VAL A 92 6.37 9.23 -9.97
CA VAL A 92 7.73 9.71 -10.27
C VAL A 92 8.67 9.38 -9.13
N LYS A 93 8.26 9.64 -7.88
CA LYS A 93 9.04 9.31 -6.68
C LYS A 93 9.26 7.80 -6.59
N PHE A 94 8.20 6.99 -6.69
CA PHE A 94 8.31 5.54 -6.62
C PHE A 94 9.30 5.00 -7.66
N ILE A 95 9.11 5.34 -8.93
CA ILE A 95 9.97 4.84 -10.02
C ILE A 95 11.41 5.32 -9.83
N GLY A 96 11.62 6.59 -9.50
CA GLY A 96 12.96 7.15 -9.33
C GLY A 96 13.71 6.53 -8.15
N VAL A 97 13.08 6.43 -6.99
CA VAL A 97 13.70 5.85 -5.79
C VAL A 97 13.89 4.34 -5.95
N PHE A 98 12.91 3.64 -6.56
CA PHE A 98 13.04 2.23 -6.90
C PHE A 98 14.28 1.95 -7.75
N LEU A 99 14.48 2.72 -8.81
CA LEU A 99 15.64 2.57 -9.69
C LEU A 99 16.96 2.84 -8.95
N ILE A 100 17.02 3.88 -8.11
CA ILE A 100 18.22 4.17 -7.30
C ILE A 100 18.50 3.02 -6.31
N GLY A 101 17.49 2.55 -5.60
CA GLY A 101 17.62 1.42 -4.67
C GLY A 101 18.04 0.14 -5.37
N PHE A 102 17.43 -0.18 -6.52
CA PHE A 102 17.79 -1.33 -7.34
C PHE A 102 19.26 -1.26 -7.81
N VAL A 103 19.68 -0.13 -8.39
CA VAL A 103 21.06 0.07 -8.85
C VAL A 103 22.05 0.01 -7.68
N THR A 104 21.70 0.58 -6.52
CA THR A 104 22.52 0.52 -5.31
C THR A 104 22.75 -0.93 -4.88
N ALA A 105 21.69 -1.76 -4.83
CA ALA A 105 21.82 -3.16 -4.48
C ALA A 105 22.68 -3.94 -5.48
N GLN A 106 22.48 -3.69 -6.79
CA GLN A 106 23.31 -4.29 -7.83
C GLN A 106 24.79 -3.89 -7.69
N ALA A 107 25.08 -2.62 -7.37
CA ALA A 107 26.43 -2.14 -7.11
C ALA A 107 27.07 -2.79 -5.88
N LEU A 108 26.25 -3.19 -4.89
CA LEU A 108 26.66 -3.96 -3.71
C LEU A 108 26.72 -5.48 -3.99
N SER A 109 26.60 -5.90 -5.25
CA SER A 109 26.60 -7.32 -5.67
C SER A 109 25.51 -8.16 -5.02
N TRP A 110 24.34 -7.56 -4.77
CA TRP A 110 23.17 -8.26 -4.28
C TRP A 110 22.45 -9.01 -5.42
N SER A 111 21.69 -10.04 -5.08
CA SER A 111 20.90 -10.78 -6.05
C SER A 111 19.85 -9.90 -6.72
N PHE A 112 19.31 -10.33 -7.85
CA PHE A 112 18.26 -9.61 -8.55
C PHE A 112 17.03 -9.41 -7.65
N MET A 113 16.60 -10.45 -6.90
CA MET A 113 15.47 -10.35 -5.99
C MET A 113 15.72 -9.38 -4.85
N GLU A 114 16.87 -9.47 -4.19
CA GLU A 114 17.25 -8.50 -3.15
C GLU A 114 17.25 -7.07 -3.68
N SER A 115 17.68 -6.88 -4.95
CA SER A 115 17.69 -5.55 -5.59
C SER A 115 16.29 -5.01 -5.86
N VAL A 116 15.37 -5.88 -6.31
CA VAL A 116 13.97 -5.52 -6.51
C VAL A 116 13.31 -5.17 -5.18
N PHE A 117 13.53 -5.99 -4.14
CA PHE A 117 13.02 -5.72 -2.80
C PHE A 117 13.59 -4.42 -2.24
N LEU A 118 14.92 -4.19 -2.34
CA LEU A 118 15.54 -2.96 -1.85
C LEU A 118 14.97 -1.72 -2.56
N GLY A 119 14.85 -1.77 -3.89
CA GLY A 119 14.24 -0.68 -4.66
C GLY A 119 12.81 -0.36 -4.19
N GLY A 120 12.01 -1.40 -4.00
CA GLY A 120 10.64 -1.27 -3.55
C GLY A 120 10.51 -0.71 -2.14
N LEU A 121 11.21 -1.31 -1.18
CA LEU A 121 11.12 -0.88 0.21
C LEU A 121 11.65 0.54 0.46
N LEU A 122 12.76 0.93 -0.22
CA LEU A 122 13.31 2.29 -0.08
C LEU A 122 12.37 3.37 -0.64
N SER A 123 11.43 3.02 -1.51
CA SER A 123 10.51 3.98 -2.15
C SER A 123 9.37 4.47 -1.25
N MET A 124 9.17 3.84 -0.09
CA MET A 124 8.01 4.07 0.78
C MET A 124 8.29 5.13 1.83
N SER A 125 7.42 6.15 1.91
CA SER A 125 7.42 7.12 3.01
C SER A 125 6.42 6.75 4.11
N SER A 126 6.60 7.32 5.31
CA SER A 126 5.67 7.11 6.43
C SER A 126 4.60 8.20 6.49
N THR A 127 3.36 7.80 6.33
CA THR A 127 2.19 8.68 6.49
C THR A 127 2.09 9.20 7.93
N MET A 128 2.29 8.34 8.93
CA MET A 128 2.16 8.69 10.34
C MET A 128 3.23 9.70 10.80
N VAL A 129 4.47 9.53 10.33
CA VAL A 129 5.58 10.44 10.68
C VAL A 129 5.34 11.83 10.12
N VAL A 130 4.90 11.93 8.86
CA VAL A 130 4.60 13.22 8.22
C VAL A 130 3.42 13.91 8.88
N LEU A 131 2.30 13.19 9.10
CA LEU A 131 1.12 13.72 9.77
C LEU A 131 1.47 14.29 11.14
N LYS A 132 2.23 13.54 11.94
CA LYS A 132 2.66 13.96 13.27
C LYS A 132 3.57 15.18 13.20
N SER A 133 4.55 15.19 12.30
CA SER A 133 5.47 16.31 12.11
C SER A 133 4.72 17.58 11.68
N TYR A 134 3.72 17.44 10.81
CA TYR A 134 2.89 18.58 10.36
C TYR A 134 1.99 19.12 11.47
N ASP A 135 1.49 18.25 12.35
CA ASP A 135 0.75 18.66 13.56
C ASP A 135 1.65 19.48 14.48
N ASP A 136 2.80 18.92 14.83
CA ASP A 136 3.73 19.53 15.78
C ASP A 136 4.32 20.86 15.26
N LEU A 137 4.45 21.00 13.94
CA LEU A 137 4.96 22.21 13.28
C LEU A 137 3.86 23.18 12.81
N GLY A 138 2.59 22.82 12.94
CA GLY A 138 1.45 23.66 12.51
C GLY A 138 1.35 23.85 10.99
N LEU A 139 1.76 22.86 10.21
CA LEU A 139 1.88 22.96 8.73
C LEU A 139 0.68 22.38 7.98
N LYS A 140 -0.33 21.80 8.65
CA LYS A 140 -1.49 21.16 8.01
C LYS A 140 -2.26 22.05 7.02
N ASN A 141 -2.27 23.36 7.26
CA ASN A 141 -3.00 24.33 6.44
C ASN A 141 -2.14 24.97 5.33
N LYS A 142 -0.91 24.49 5.11
CA LYS A 142 -0.05 25.00 4.05
C LYS A 142 -0.49 24.49 2.68
N PRO A 143 -0.28 25.26 1.59
CA PRO A 143 -0.73 24.89 0.23
C PRO A 143 -0.20 23.51 -0.23
N TYR A 144 1.03 23.17 0.12
CA TYR A 144 1.67 21.90 -0.23
C TYR A 144 1.17 20.71 0.60
N ALA A 145 0.53 20.93 1.77
CA ALA A 145 0.10 19.85 2.65
C ALA A 145 -0.88 18.90 1.96
N GLY A 146 -1.83 19.42 1.19
CA GLY A 146 -2.79 18.59 0.46
C GLY A 146 -2.15 17.65 -0.56
N VAL A 147 -1.11 18.12 -1.27
CA VAL A 147 -0.38 17.27 -2.23
C VAL A 147 0.48 16.26 -1.50
N VAL A 148 1.15 16.63 -0.41
CA VAL A 148 1.94 15.72 0.43
C VAL A 148 1.06 14.56 0.93
N PHE A 149 -0.08 14.87 1.55
CA PHE A 149 -1.00 13.83 2.05
C PHE A 149 -1.59 12.99 0.93
N GLY A 150 -1.96 13.62 -0.20
CA GLY A 150 -2.42 12.89 -1.38
C GLY A 150 -1.36 11.94 -1.94
N THR A 151 -0.09 12.36 -1.98
CA THR A 151 1.04 11.53 -2.41
C THR A 151 1.21 10.32 -1.50
N LEU A 152 1.17 10.51 -0.18
CA LEU A 152 1.25 9.43 0.81
C LEU A 152 0.13 8.41 0.64
N VAL A 153 -1.12 8.85 0.44
CA VAL A 153 -2.25 7.93 0.17
C VAL A 153 -2.01 7.08 -1.07
N VAL A 154 -1.42 7.64 -2.13
CA VAL A 154 -1.08 6.88 -3.34
C VAL A 154 0.11 5.95 -3.07
N GLU A 155 1.11 6.38 -2.31
CA GLU A 155 2.24 5.54 -1.92
C GLU A 155 1.81 4.32 -1.08
N ASP A 156 0.89 4.50 -0.14
CA ASP A 156 0.34 3.41 0.65
C ASP A 156 -0.33 2.35 -0.25
N LEU A 157 -1.07 2.79 -1.27
CA LEU A 157 -1.63 1.87 -2.27
C LEU A 157 -0.54 1.15 -3.09
N ILE A 158 0.49 1.89 -3.54
CA ILE A 158 1.63 1.31 -4.27
C ILE A 158 2.34 0.30 -3.38
N ALA A 159 2.54 0.59 -2.08
CA ALA A 159 3.19 -0.30 -1.13
C ALA A 159 2.46 -1.65 -1.01
N ILE A 160 1.14 -1.62 -0.95
CA ILE A 160 0.32 -2.83 -0.87
C ILE A 160 0.42 -3.64 -2.15
N LEU A 161 0.25 -2.99 -3.31
CA LEU A 161 0.40 -3.67 -4.60
C LEU A 161 1.79 -4.26 -4.77
N LEU A 162 2.82 -3.52 -4.35
CA LEU A 162 4.21 -3.98 -4.38
C LEU A 162 4.42 -5.17 -3.45
N MET A 163 3.93 -5.13 -2.22
CA MET A 163 4.05 -6.23 -1.26
C MET A 163 3.43 -7.52 -1.82
N VAL A 164 2.26 -7.40 -2.44
CA VAL A 164 1.58 -8.50 -3.11
C VAL A 164 2.40 -9.04 -4.29
N LEU A 165 2.90 -8.14 -5.14
CA LEU A 165 3.72 -8.51 -6.29
C LEU A 165 5.01 -9.21 -5.85
N LEU A 166 5.73 -8.65 -4.89
CA LEU A 166 6.98 -9.18 -4.37
C LEU A 166 6.79 -10.54 -3.70
N SER A 167 5.72 -10.72 -2.89
CA SER A 167 5.39 -12.00 -2.29
C SER A 167 5.13 -13.08 -3.35
N THR A 168 4.40 -12.71 -4.41
CA THR A 168 4.11 -13.63 -5.52
C THR A 168 5.38 -14.01 -6.30
N MET A 169 6.26 -13.04 -6.56
CA MET A 169 7.55 -13.27 -7.23
C MET A 169 8.47 -14.16 -6.41
N ALA A 170 8.52 -13.97 -5.09
CA ALA A 170 9.36 -14.76 -4.20
C ALA A 170 8.92 -16.23 -4.11
N VAL A 171 7.61 -16.49 -4.06
CA VAL A 171 7.06 -17.84 -4.02
C VAL A 171 7.29 -18.61 -5.33
N SER A 172 7.26 -17.92 -6.48
CA SER A 172 7.38 -18.58 -7.78
C SER A 172 8.79 -19.10 -8.09
N GLN A 173 9.84 -18.57 -7.46
CA GLN A 173 11.27 -18.88 -7.67
C GLN A 173 11.72 -19.00 -9.15
N SER A 174 10.80 -18.82 -10.10
CA SER A 174 11.04 -18.94 -11.54
C SER A 174 10.69 -17.64 -12.23
N PHE A 175 11.69 -17.04 -12.89
CA PHE A 175 11.52 -15.88 -13.77
C PHE A 175 11.07 -16.29 -15.18
N ALA A 176 10.66 -17.54 -15.40
CA ALA A 176 10.09 -17.97 -16.67
C ALA A 176 8.75 -17.27 -16.89
N GLY A 177 8.69 -16.38 -17.88
CA GLY A 177 7.60 -15.42 -18.06
C GLY A 177 6.18 -15.98 -18.05
N LYS A 178 5.99 -17.27 -18.36
CA LYS A 178 4.68 -17.94 -18.33
C LYS A 178 4.20 -18.21 -16.89
N GLU A 179 5.07 -18.63 -15.99
CA GLU A 179 4.73 -18.91 -14.59
C GLU A 179 4.47 -17.63 -13.81
N LEU A 180 5.27 -16.59 -14.04
CA LEU A 180 5.05 -15.26 -13.46
C LEU A 180 3.68 -14.71 -13.87
N ILE A 181 3.34 -14.77 -15.17
CA ILE A 181 2.04 -14.33 -15.68
C ILE A 181 0.90 -15.13 -15.03
N MET A 182 1.05 -16.46 -14.88
CA MET A 182 0.04 -17.31 -14.26
C MET A 182 -0.16 -16.96 -12.77
N ASN A 183 0.91 -16.68 -12.03
CA ASN A 183 0.83 -16.31 -10.62
C ASN A 183 0.22 -14.93 -10.43
N ILE A 184 0.57 -13.96 -11.28
CA ILE A 184 -0.08 -12.64 -11.31
C ILE A 184 -1.57 -12.82 -11.66
N ALA A 185 -1.92 -13.66 -12.62
CA ALA A 185 -3.30 -13.92 -12.99
C ALA A 185 -4.09 -14.58 -11.84
N LYS A 186 -3.51 -15.53 -11.11
CA LYS A 186 -4.10 -16.10 -9.89
C LYS A 186 -4.36 -15.03 -8.84
N LEU A 187 -3.36 -14.19 -8.58
CA LEU A 187 -3.48 -13.10 -7.61
C LEU A 187 -4.62 -12.15 -7.97
N VAL A 188 -4.62 -11.65 -9.21
CA VAL A 188 -5.66 -10.75 -9.73
C VAL A 188 -7.04 -11.44 -9.63
N PHE A 189 -7.12 -12.71 -9.97
CA PHE A 189 -8.34 -13.50 -9.82
C PHE A 189 -8.85 -13.54 -8.38
N PHE A 190 -7.98 -13.90 -7.41
CA PHE A 190 -8.39 -13.97 -6.01
C PHE A 190 -8.74 -12.60 -5.42
N LEU A 191 -7.99 -11.55 -5.75
CA LEU A 191 -8.32 -10.20 -5.32
C LEU A 191 -9.71 -9.79 -5.81
N ILE A 192 -10.00 -10.03 -7.09
CA ILE A 192 -11.30 -9.69 -7.66
C ILE A 192 -12.42 -10.52 -7.04
N LEU A 193 -12.21 -11.83 -6.91
CA LEU A 193 -13.18 -12.70 -6.27
C LEU A 193 -13.48 -12.24 -4.83
N TRP A 194 -12.45 -11.94 -4.05
CA TRP A 194 -12.62 -11.46 -2.68
C TRP A 194 -13.30 -10.10 -2.61
N PHE A 195 -12.92 -9.17 -3.49
CA PHE A 195 -13.60 -7.88 -3.56
C PHE A 195 -15.06 -8.01 -4.02
N LEU A 196 -15.36 -8.82 -5.04
CA LEU A 196 -16.73 -9.04 -5.50
C LEU A 196 -17.60 -9.67 -4.42
N VAL A 197 -17.12 -10.77 -3.82
CA VAL A 197 -17.83 -11.43 -2.72
C VAL A 197 -17.96 -10.49 -1.52
N GLY A 198 -16.88 -9.81 -1.17
CA GLY A 198 -16.83 -8.88 -0.04
C GLY A 198 -17.79 -7.72 -0.20
N ILE A 199 -17.76 -7.03 -1.33
CA ILE A 199 -18.62 -5.85 -1.59
C ILE A 199 -20.10 -6.19 -1.65
N TYR A 200 -20.48 -7.39 -2.08
CA TYR A 200 -21.90 -7.79 -2.18
C TYR A 200 -22.40 -8.57 -0.97
N VAL A 201 -21.61 -9.53 -0.47
CA VAL A 201 -22.03 -10.44 0.60
C VAL A 201 -21.94 -9.77 1.97
N ILE A 202 -20.80 -9.17 2.29
CA ILE A 202 -20.55 -8.63 3.64
C ILE A 202 -21.47 -7.44 3.98
N PRO A 203 -21.64 -6.41 3.12
CA PRO A 203 -22.59 -5.34 3.40
C PRO A 203 -24.03 -5.83 3.53
N THR A 204 -24.42 -6.84 2.74
CA THR A 204 -25.77 -7.43 2.82
C THR A 204 -25.97 -8.16 4.14
N LEU A 205 -24.96 -8.90 4.62
CA LEU A 205 -25.00 -9.60 5.92
C LEU A 205 -25.06 -8.59 7.07
N LEU A 206 -24.19 -7.59 7.08
CA LEU A 206 -24.17 -6.55 8.12
C LEU A 206 -25.47 -5.77 8.16
N LYS A 207 -26.05 -5.42 6.98
CA LYS A 207 -27.35 -4.75 6.90
C LYS A 207 -28.49 -5.59 7.47
N LYS A 208 -28.51 -6.91 7.20
CA LYS A 208 -29.51 -7.82 7.76
C LYS A 208 -29.36 -8.03 9.28
N ALA A 209 -28.12 -7.99 9.75
CA ALA A 209 -27.79 -8.17 11.16
C ALA A 209 -27.88 -6.86 11.97
N LYS A 210 -28.16 -5.72 11.34
CA LYS A 210 -28.06 -4.38 11.93
C LYS A 210 -28.80 -4.23 13.26
N GLU A 211 -29.96 -4.85 13.41
CA GLU A 211 -30.75 -4.80 14.66
C GLU A 211 -30.09 -5.53 15.82
N TYR A 212 -29.14 -6.43 15.55
CA TYR A 212 -28.40 -7.22 16.54
C TYR A 212 -26.98 -6.72 16.76
N LEU A 213 -26.50 -5.76 15.95
CA LEU A 213 -25.13 -5.24 16.02
C LEU A 213 -25.05 -4.11 17.06
N ASN A 214 -24.43 -4.40 18.20
CA ASN A 214 -23.86 -3.40 19.09
C ASN A 214 -22.35 -3.30 18.86
N ASP A 215 -21.66 -2.38 19.53
CA ASP A 215 -20.22 -2.14 19.38
C ASP A 215 -19.41 -3.42 19.63
N GLU A 216 -19.76 -4.19 20.66
CA GLU A 216 -19.08 -5.44 21.01
C GLU A 216 -19.22 -6.50 19.92
N ILE A 217 -20.45 -6.73 19.45
CA ILE A 217 -20.73 -7.72 18.40
C ILE A 217 -20.07 -7.29 17.08
N LEU A 218 -20.17 -6.01 16.72
CA LEU A 218 -19.58 -5.47 15.50
C LEU A 218 -18.06 -5.61 15.52
N LEU A 219 -17.42 -5.37 16.67
CA LEU A 219 -15.98 -5.57 16.85
C LEU A 219 -15.59 -7.03 16.67
N ILE A 220 -16.28 -7.96 17.35
CA ILE A 220 -16.00 -9.39 17.25
C ILE A 220 -16.18 -9.89 15.82
N VAL A 221 -17.26 -9.48 15.14
CA VAL A 221 -17.54 -9.85 13.75
C VAL A 221 -16.45 -9.30 12.82
N SER A 222 -16.06 -8.04 12.99
CA SER A 222 -15.04 -7.40 12.14
C SER A 222 -13.67 -8.08 12.29
N ILE A 223 -13.26 -8.39 13.51
CA ILE A 223 -12.01 -9.11 13.78
C ILE A 223 -12.11 -10.56 13.29
N GLY A 224 -13.25 -11.22 13.51
CA GLY A 224 -13.49 -12.57 13.01
C GLY A 224 -13.41 -12.66 11.48
N LEU A 225 -13.99 -11.70 10.77
CA LEU A 225 -13.87 -11.58 9.31
C LEU A 225 -12.42 -11.32 8.88
N CYS A 226 -11.69 -10.47 9.61
CA CYS A 226 -10.26 -10.22 9.35
C CYS A 226 -9.46 -11.52 9.43
N PHE A 227 -9.52 -12.25 10.54
CA PHE A 227 -8.79 -13.51 10.70
C PHE A 227 -9.28 -14.59 9.74
N GLY A 228 -10.57 -14.64 9.42
CA GLY A 228 -11.13 -15.52 8.39
C GLY A 228 -10.50 -15.27 7.01
N MET A 229 -10.37 -14.00 6.61
CA MET A 229 -9.70 -13.65 5.35
C MET A 229 -8.20 -13.91 5.40
N VAL A 230 -7.54 -13.69 6.53
CA VAL A 230 -6.12 -14.07 6.73
C VAL A 230 -5.94 -15.57 6.51
N ALA A 231 -6.79 -16.40 7.11
CA ALA A 231 -6.74 -17.85 6.94
C ALA A 231 -7.00 -18.28 5.48
N LEU A 232 -7.95 -17.64 4.81
CA LEU A 232 -8.19 -17.87 3.38
C LEU A 232 -6.99 -17.46 2.51
N ALA A 233 -6.41 -16.29 2.75
CA ALA A 233 -5.27 -15.80 2.00
C ALA A 233 -4.05 -16.72 2.15
N THR A 234 -3.72 -17.10 3.38
CA THR A 234 -2.59 -18.00 3.67
C THR A 234 -2.79 -19.40 3.12
N SER A 235 -4.02 -19.92 3.10
CA SER A 235 -4.32 -21.23 2.51
C SER A 235 -4.09 -21.29 0.98
N VAL A 236 -4.12 -20.14 0.32
CA VAL A 236 -3.88 -20.01 -1.14
C VAL A 236 -2.43 -19.61 -1.44
N GLY A 237 -1.59 -19.41 -0.39
CA GLY A 237 -0.18 -19.07 -0.51
C GLY A 237 0.11 -17.56 -0.54
N PHE A 238 -0.84 -16.72 -0.11
CA PHE A 238 -0.61 -15.29 0.09
C PHE A 238 -0.22 -14.97 1.53
N SER A 239 0.29 -13.74 1.75
CA SER A 239 0.67 -13.30 3.09
C SER A 239 -0.54 -13.01 3.99
N SER A 240 -0.37 -13.21 5.31
CA SER A 240 -1.35 -12.82 6.34
C SER A 240 -1.69 -11.32 6.28
N ALA A 241 -0.68 -10.49 6.03
CA ALA A 241 -0.81 -9.05 5.87
C ALA A 241 -1.77 -8.66 4.73
N LEU A 242 -1.69 -9.34 3.57
CA LEU A 242 -2.59 -9.12 2.45
C LEU A 242 -4.04 -9.48 2.80
N GLY A 243 -4.25 -10.64 3.43
CA GLY A 243 -5.60 -11.06 3.85
C GLY A 243 -6.26 -10.04 4.77
N ALA A 244 -5.53 -9.57 5.76
CA ALA A 244 -5.98 -8.54 6.70
C ALA A 244 -6.35 -7.22 5.98
N PHE A 245 -5.46 -6.75 5.11
CA PHE A 245 -5.71 -5.53 4.33
C PHE A 245 -6.95 -5.63 3.43
N VAL A 246 -7.10 -6.74 2.71
CA VAL A 246 -8.26 -6.96 1.82
C VAL A 246 -9.56 -6.92 2.60
N MET A 247 -9.63 -7.59 3.77
CA MET A 247 -10.82 -7.55 4.60
C MET A 247 -11.10 -6.14 5.13
N GLY A 248 -10.08 -5.42 5.61
CA GLY A 248 -10.23 -4.03 6.01
C GLY A 248 -10.79 -3.15 4.90
N SER A 249 -10.26 -3.27 3.68
CA SER A 249 -10.72 -2.53 2.50
C SER A 249 -12.16 -2.88 2.09
N ILE A 250 -12.58 -4.13 2.26
CA ILE A 250 -13.96 -4.54 2.03
C ILE A 250 -14.90 -3.89 3.05
N LEU A 251 -14.52 -3.90 4.33
CA LEU A 251 -15.31 -3.29 5.40
C LEU A 251 -15.35 -1.75 5.27
N ALA A 252 -14.29 -1.13 4.73
CA ALA A 252 -14.24 0.30 4.43
C ALA A 252 -15.31 0.77 3.43
N GLU A 253 -15.81 -0.11 2.57
CA GLU A 253 -16.88 0.21 1.61
C GLU A 253 -18.29 -0.05 2.16
N THR A 254 -18.42 -0.52 3.41
CA THR A 254 -19.72 -0.75 4.09
C THR A 254 -20.30 0.54 4.67
N SER A 255 -21.59 0.54 4.99
CA SER A 255 -22.26 1.66 5.69
C SER A 255 -21.75 1.88 7.11
N GLU A 256 -21.21 0.85 7.72
CA GLU A 256 -20.72 0.85 9.10
C GLU A 256 -19.20 1.13 9.21
N SER A 257 -18.55 1.49 8.09
CA SER A 257 -17.09 1.64 8.01
C SER A 257 -16.49 2.61 9.03
N GLU A 258 -17.09 3.79 9.20
CA GLU A 258 -16.61 4.78 10.18
C GLU A 258 -16.76 4.28 11.61
N HIS A 259 -17.84 3.56 11.89
CA HIS A 259 -18.08 2.96 13.20
C HIS A 259 -17.09 1.80 13.48
N ILE A 260 -16.89 0.92 12.49
CA ILE A 260 -15.90 -0.17 12.60
C ILE A 260 -14.50 0.40 12.81
N ASP A 261 -14.09 1.40 12.07
CA ASP A 261 -12.77 2.04 12.23
C ASP A 261 -12.59 2.59 13.64
N HIS A 262 -13.60 3.30 14.16
CA HIS A 262 -13.56 3.87 15.52
C HIS A 262 -13.42 2.80 16.62
N ILE A 263 -14.17 1.69 16.53
CA ILE A 263 -14.13 0.63 17.57
C ILE A 263 -12.88 -0.25 17.45
N VAL A 264 -12.29 -0.37 16.26
CA VAL A 264 -11.07 -1.15 15.99
C VAL A 264 -9.80 -0.33 16.29
N GLU A 265 -9.85 0.99 16.22
CA GLU A 265 -8.70 1.88 16.40
C GLU A 265 -7.89 1.62 17.67
N PRO A 266 -8.48 1.46 18.88
CA PRO A 266 -7.72 1.15 20.08
C PRO A 266 -6.95 -0.17 19.98
N ILE A 267 -7.54 -1.18 19.34
CA ILE A 267 -6.93 -2.50 19.16
C ILE A 267 -5.79 -2.40 18.15
N LYS A 268 -6.01 -1.72 17.02
CA LYS A 268 -4.97 -1.40 16.03
C LYS A 268 -3.78 -0.72 16.68
N ASN A 269 -4.02 0.28 17.52
CA ASN A 269 -2.97 1.03 18.21
C ASN A 269 -2.20 0.15 19.21
N LEU A 270 -2.89 -0.70 19.97
CA LEU A 270 -2.27 -1.64 20.90
C LEU A 270 -1.37 -2.65 20.19
N PHE A 271 -1.91 -3.33 19.19
CA PHE A 271 -1.15 -4.34 18.43
C PHE A 271 -0.09 -3.71 17.52
N GLY A 272 -0.31 -2.49 17.05
CA GLY A 272 0.70 -1.67 16.39
C GLY A 272 1.89 -1.40 17.29
N ALA A 273 1.68 -1.02 18.55
CA ALA A 273 2.75 -0.86 19.52
C ALA A 273 3.52 -2.18 19.74
N ILE A 274 2.79 -3.31 19.88
CA ILE A 274 3.39 -4.64 20.02
C ILE A 274 4.24 -4.98 18.80
N PHE A 275 3.74 -4.70 17.58
CA PHE A 275 4.47 -4.91 16.35
C PHE A 275 5.79 -4.12 16.32
N PHE A 276 5.75 -2.80 16.55
CA PHE A 276 6.96 -1.97 16.49
C PHE A 276 7.97 -2.32 17.59
N VAL A 277 7.51 -2.72 18.78
CA VAL A 277 8.39 -3.24 19.84
C VAL A 277 9.02 -4.56 19.37
N SER A 278 8.24 -5.48 18.80
CA SER A 278 8.77 -6.75 18.29
C SER A 278 9.79 -6.52 17.16
N VAL A 279 9.53 -5.57 16.26
CA VAL A 279 10.47 -5.13 15.23
C VAL A 279 11.78 -4.64 15.86
N GLY A 280 11.69 -3.82 16.91
CA GLY A 280 12.87 -3.34 17.66
C GLY A 280 13.67 -4.47 18.31
N MET A 281 13.02 -5.51 18.84
CA MET A 281 13.66 -6.69 19.43
C MET A 281 14.50 -7.51 18.44
N MET A 282 14.10 -7.49 17.15
CA MET A 282 14.83 -8.19 16.08
C MET A 282 16.12 -7.49 15.66
N VAL A 283 16.36 -6.27 16.16
CA VAL A 283 17.57 -5.51 15.83
C VAL A 283 18.72 -5.94 16.74
N ALA A 284 19.75 -6.56 16.14
CA ALA A 284 20.97 -6.93 16.85
C ALA A 284 22.00 -5.78 16.82
N PRO A 285 22.55 -5.34 17.98
CA PRO A 285 23.58 -4.31 18.04
C PRO A 285 24.82 -4.63 17.23
N SER A 286 25.21 -5.91 17.16
CA SER A 286 26.33 -6.41 16.36
C SER A 286 26.12 -6.13 14.86
N VAL A 287 24.93 -6.35 14.33
CA VAL A 287 24.59 -6.09 12.92
C VAL A 287 24.68 -4.59 12.62
N ILE A 288 24.23 -3.73 13.53
CA ILE A 288 24.37 -2.28 13.37
C ILE A 288 25.83 -1.87 13.33
N ALA A 289 26.64 -2.42 14.24
CA ALA A 289 28.07 -2.10 14.33
C ALA A 289 28.85 -2.63 13.11
N GLU A 290 28.50 -3.79 12.58
CA GLU A 290 29.13 -4.37 11.39
C GLU A 290 28.73 -3.63 10.10
N HIS A 291 27.47 -3.23 9.97
CA HIS A 291 26.91 -2.64 8.75
C HIS A 291 26.66 -1.13 8.83
N TRP A 292 27.31 -0.40 9.78
CA TRP A 292 27.08 1.03 9.98
C TRP A 292 27.28 1.89 8.72
N ALA A 293 28.26 1.53 7.88
CA ALA A 293 28.54 2.27 6.64
C ALA A 293 27.40 2.09 5.62
N MET A 294 26.81 0.88 5.53
CA MET A 294 25.66 0.60 4.69
C MET A 294 24.41 1.34 5.21
N ILE A 295 24.18 1.34 6.51
CA ILE A 295 23.08 2.07 7.14
C ILE A 295 23.16 3.57 6.81
N LEU A 296 24.35 4.16 6.94
CA LEU A 296 24.58 5.56 6.61
C LEU A 296 24.36 5.83 5.11
N LEU A 297 24.94 4.99 4.25
CA LEU A 297 24.78 5.09 2.79
C LEU A 297 23.30 5.05 2.39
N LEU A 298 22.54 4.05 2.85
CA LEU A 298 21.13 3.90 2.52
C LEU A 298 20.30 5.04 3.10
N SER A 299 20.60 5.53 4.31
CA SER A 299 19.91 6.69 4.90
C SER A 299 20.08 7.95 4.04
N VAL A 300 21.31 8.21 3.57
CA VAL A 300 21.61 9.35 2.68
C VAL A 300 20.91 9.18 1.33
N ILE A 301 20.94 7.97 0.75
CA ILE A 301 20.26 7.65 -0.50
C ILE A 301 18.75 7.90 -0.36
N VAL A 302 18.11 7.41 0.70
CA VAL A 302 16.67 7.65 0.95
C VAL A 302 16.38 9.14 1.00
N ILE A 303 17.07 9.89 1.86
CA ILE A 303 16.82 11.33 2.04
C ILE A 303 16.98 12.07 0.71
N ILE A 304 18.09 11.88 0.01
CA ILE A 304 18.39 12.61 -1.23
C ILE A 304 17.44 12.22 -2.36
N SER A 305 17.24 10.92 -2.57
CA SER A 305 16.37 10.45 -3.66
C SER A 305 14.91 10.87 -3.48
N HIS A 306 14.39 10.80 -2.24
CA HIS A 306 13.04 11.25 -1.95
C HIS A 306 12.87 12.76 -2.21
N ILE A 307 13.81 13.59 -1.76
CA ILE A 307 13.79 15.05 -2.02
C ILE A 307 13.77 15.31 -3.52
N ILE A 308 14.66 14.67 -4.27
CA ILE A 308 14.81 14.90 -5.71
C ILE A 308 13.58 14.44 -6.47
N PHE A 309 13.15 13.20 -6.29
CA PHE A 309 12.08 12.63 -7.12
C PHE A 309 10.68 13.10 -6.72
N ALA A 310 10.41 13.33 -5.43
CA ALA A 310 9.16 13.96 -5.04
C ALA A 310 9.08 15.41 -5.52
N GLY A 311 10.18 16.18 -5.37
CA GLY A 311 10.26 17.52 -5.92
C GLY A 311 10.09 17.55 -7.44
N ALA A 312 10.74 16.64 -8.16
CA ALA A 312 10.59 16.51 -9.62
C ALA A 312 9.13 16.20 -10.03
N GLY A 313 8.44 15.31 -9.30
CA GLY A 313 7.03 15.01 -9.54
C GLY A 313 6.13 16.23 -9.40
N ILE A 314 6.35 17.05 -8.38
CA ILE A 314 5.64 18.32 -8.19
C ILE A 314 5.91 19.32 -9.32
N ILE A 315 7.17 19.43 -9.75
CA ILE A 315 7.55 20.31 -10.87
C ILE A 315 6.87 19.86 -12.16
N LEU A 316 6.87 18.55 -12.45
CA LEU A 316 6.21 18.00 -13.65
C LEU A 316 4.70 18.27 -13.69
N THR A 317 4.08 18.47 -12.55
CA THR A 317 2.64 18.79 -12.45
C THR A 317 2.37 20.31 -12.41
N GLY A 318 3.39 21.14 -12.55
CA GLY A 318 3.23 22.59 -12.62
C GLY A 318 2.92 23.29 -11.30
N ASN A 319 3.17 22.66 -10.14
CA ASN A 319 2.84 23.24 -8.83
C ASN A 319 3.92 24.17 -8.24
N GLY A 320 4.91 24.58 -9.03
CA GLY A 320 5.91 25.56 -8.65
C GLY A 320 7.03 25.02 -7.73
N LEU A 321 8.11 25.81 -7.63
CA LEU A 321 9.33 25.41 -6.91
C LEU A 321 9.12 25.32 -5.39
N ASP A 322 8.32 26.20 -4.82
CA ASP A 322 8.02 26.23 -3.38
C ASP A 322 7.38 24.92 -2.92
N ASN A 323 6.29 24.51 -3.58
CA ASN A 323 5.62 23.24 -3.29
C ASN A 323 6.53 22.05 -3.56
N ALA A 324 7.39 22.10 -4.58
CA ALA A 324 8.32 21.04 -4.91
C ALA A 324 9.35 20.78 -3.80
N VAL A 325 9.96 21.85 -3.30
CA VAL A 325 10.95 21.74 -2.21
C VAL A 325 10.29 21.25 -0.94
N HIS A 326 9.19 21.87 -0.52
CA HIS A 326 8.50 21.48 0.72
C HIS A 326 7.98 20.06 0.67
N THR A 327 7.41 19.61 -0.46
CA THR A 327 6.97 18.22 -0.62
C THR A 327 8.15 17.25 -0.58
N GLY A 328 9.23 17.54 -1.30
CA GLY A 328 10.43 16.70 -1.31
C GLY A 328 11.01 16.48 0.09
N PHE A 329 11.22 17.56 0.83
CA PHE A 329 11.75 17.51 2.19
C PHE A 329 10.79 16.86 3.20
N SER A 330 9.49 16.95 2.97
CA SER A 330 8.47 16.32 3.83
C SER A 330 8.42 14.81 3.67
N LEU A 331 8.69 14.29 2.47
CA LEU A 331 8.65 12.87 2.16
C LEU A 331 10.02 12.16 2.33
N ALA A 332 11.04 12.84 2.85
CA ALA A 332 12.43 12.40 2.88
C ALA A 332 12.74 11.38 4.01
N GLN A 333 11.91 10.39 4.20
CA GLN A 333 12.12 9.33 5.19
C GLN A 333 11.61 7.97 4.68
N LEU A 334 12.14 6.90 5.26
CA LEU A 334 11.68 5.54 5.04
C LEU A 334 10.51 5.21 5.98
N GLY A 335 9.39 4.81 5.40
CA GLY A 335 8.17 4.46 6.14
C GLY A 335 8.16 3.03 6.68
N GLU A 336 7.10 2.74 7.44
CA GLU A 336 6.82 1.42 8.02
C GLU A 336 6.68 0.31 6.98
N PHE A 337 6.16 0.61 5.80
CA PHE A 337 6.10 -0.35 4.70
C PHE A 337 7.48 -0.84 4.26
N GLY A 338 8.53 -0.02 4.41
CA GLY A 338 9.88 -0.41 4.08
C GLY A 338 10.35 -1.64 4.85
N PHE A 339 10.20 -1.64 6.19
CA PHE A 339 10.59 -2.81 6.97
C PHE A 339 9.54 -3.93 6.97
N ILE A 340 8.26 -3.66 6.70
CA ILE A 340 7.27 -4.71 6.46
C ILE A 340 7.64 -5.51 5.21
N ILE A 341 7.98 -4.84 4.11
CA ILE A 341 8.44 -5.48 2.87
C ILE A 341 9.74 -6.24 3.10
N ALA A 342 10.69 -5.67 3.86
CA ALA A 342 11.93 -6.35 4.23
C ALA A 342 11.66 -7.62 5.04
N GLY A 343 10.76 -7.57 6.02
CA GLY A 343 10.33 -8.71 6.82
C GLY A 343 9.71 -9.83 5.98
N VAL A 344 8.83 -9.48 5.05
CA VAL A 344 8.27 -10.43 4.07
C VAL A 344 9.38 -11.06 3.23
N GLY A 345 10.34 -10.28 2.75
CA GLY A 345 11.48 -10.78 1.97
C GLY A 345 12.36 -11.77 2.73
N CYS A 346 12.62 -11.52 4.01
CA CYS A 346 13.36 -12.44 4.89
C CYS A 346 12.55 -13.71 5.17
N THR A 347 11.26 -13.59 5.49
CA THR A 347 10.38 -14.76 5.73
C THR A 347 10.29 -15.68 4.51
N LEU A 348 10.29 -15.11 3.30
CA LEU A 348 10.26 -15.85 2.04
C LEU A 348 11.64 -16.36 1.61
N GLY A 349 12.71 -16.08 2.38
CA GLY A 349 14.07 -16.52 2.09
C GLY A 349 14.71 -15.87 0.86
N VAL A 350 14.18 -14.73 0.39
CA VAL A 350 14.68 -14.01 -0.78
C VAL A 350 15.55 -12.80 -0.42
N MET A 351 15.61 -12.46 0.87
CA MET A 351 16.51 -11.44 1.43
C MET A 351 17.36 -12.06 2.54
N ARG A 352 18.61 -11.61 2.65
CA ARG A 352 19.53 -12.02 3.72
C ARG A 352 19.10 -11.45 5.06
N ASP A 353 19.27 -12.19 6.14
CA ASP A 353 18.76 -11.86 7.48
C ASP A 353 19.28 -10.51 8.03
N PHE A 354 20.50 -10.13 7.71
CA PHE A 354 21.08 -8.86 8.17
C PHE A 354 20.41 -7.63 7.54
N ILE A 355 19.73 -7.78 6.39
CA ILE A 355 19.09 -6.66 5.68
C ILE A 355 17.94 -6.09 6.52
N TYR A 356 17.18 -6.93 7.19
CA TYR A 356 16.05 -6.49 7.99
C TYR A 356 16.44 -5.52 9.12
N PRO A 357 17.39 -5.84 10.02
CA PRO A 357 17.89 -4.88 11.01
C PRO A 357 18.51 -3.61 10.42
N VAL A 358 19.20 -3.71 9.28
CA VAL A 358 19.75 -2.56 8.57
C VAL A 358 18.63 -1.60 8.13
N ILE A 359 17.57 -2.12 7.54
CA ILE A 359 16.42 -1.31 7.07
C ILE A 359 15.69 -0.65 8.25
N ILE A 360 15.55 -1.35 9.37
CA ILE A 360 14.97 -0.75 10.59
C ILE A 360 15.85 0.42 11.06
N ALA A 361 17.16 0.25 11.10
CA ALA A 361 18.07 1.31 11.50
C ALA A 361 18.00 2.53 10.55
N VAL A 362 17.92 2.31 9.23
CA VAL A 362 17.71 3.36 8.22
C VAL A 362 16.38 4.08 8.46
N SER A 363 15.30 3.34 8.72
CA SER A 363 13.99 3.93 9.02
C SER A 363 14.02 4.78 10.28
N VAL A 364 14.64 4.32 11.36
CA VAL A 364 14.78 5.08 12.61
C VAL A 364 15.56 6.38 12.38
N ILE A 365 16.70 6.31 11.69
CA ILE A 365 17.52 7.50 11.41
C ILE A 365 16.76 8.50 10.56
N THR A 366 16.14 8.05 9.49
CA THR A 366 15.41 8.94 8.56
C THR A 366 14.14 9.50 9.20
N THR A 367 13.43 8.74 10.02
CA THR A 367 12.28 9.21 10.81
C THR A 367 12.71 10.26 11.84
N PHE A 368 13.79 10.01 12.57
CA PHE A 368 14.34 10.99 13.53
C PHE A 368 14.74 12.31 12.86
N THR A 369 15.28 12.24 11.64
CA THR A 369 15.70 13.45 10.91
C THR A 369 14.54 14.19 10.24
N THR A 370 13.34 13.60 10.09
CA THR A 370 12.21 14.18 9.36
C THR A 370 11.82 15.58 9.82
N PRO A 371 11.61 15.88 11.12
CA PRO A 371 11.23 17.24 11.55
C PRO A 371 12.29 18.29 11.20
N PHE A 372 13.58 17.88 11.16
CA PHE A 372 14.69 18.74 10.78
C PHE A 372 14.71 18.96 9.27
N MET A 373 14.46 17.91 8.47
CA MET A 373 14.35 18.02 7.03
C MET A 373 13.20 18.95 6.64
N ILE A 374 12.02 18.81 7.23
CA ILE A 374 10.90 19.71 6.97
C ILE A 374 11.26 21.17 7.24
N LYS A 375 11.94 21.48 8.35
CA LYS A 375 12.42 22.83 8.66
C LYS A 375 13.48 23.34 7.69
N LEU A 376 14.28 22.42 7.13
CA LEU A 376 15.36 22.76 6.18
C LEU A 376 14.80 23.12 4.78
N ALA A 377 13.52 22.86 4.52
CA ALA A 377 12.87 23.19 3.25
C ALA A 377 12.88 24.70 2.98
N ASP A 378 12.52 25.55 3.97
CA ASP A 378 12.51 27.01 3.83
C ASP A 378 13.87 27.60 3.44
N PRO A 379 14.98 27.35 4.16
CA PRO A 379 16.28 27.85 3.76
C PRO A 379 16.76 27.28 2.42
N CYS A 380 16.45 26.02 2.11
CA CYS A 380 16.79 25.41 0.84
C CYS A 380 16.03 26.06 -0.32
N TYR A 381 14.73 26.29 -0.19
CA TYR A 381 13.93 27.03 -1.16
C TYR A 381 14.49 28.43 -1.42
N ASN A 382 14.79 29.18 -0.35
CA ASN A 382 15.35 30.53 -0.46
C ASN A 382 16.71 30.55 -1.17
N LEU A 383 17.56 29.55 -0.92
CA LEU A 383 18.84 29.39 -1.59
C LEU A 383 18.68 29.07 -3.09
N LEU A 384 17.78 28.14 -3.41
CA LEU A 384 17.48 27.74 -4.80
C LEU A 384 16.88 28.92 -5.58
N ASN A 385 15.92 29.62 -4.98
CA ASN A 385 15.25 30.75 -5.61
C ASN A 385 16.22 31.93 -5.92
N LYS A 386 17.28 32.10 -5.09
CA LYS A 386 18.33 33.10 -5.35
C LYS A 386 19.35 32.68 -6.41
N ARG A 387 19.61 31.35 -6.56
CA ARG A 387 20.66 30.85 -7.45
C ARG A 387 20.14 30.42 -8.80
N LEU A 388 18.86 30.08 -8.93
CA LEU A 388 18.28 29.69 -10.20
C LEU A 388 18.13 30.90 -11.14
N PRO A 389 18.45 30.76 -12.44
CA PRO A 389 18.23 31.83 -13.42
C PRO A 389 16.74 32.20 -13.49
N ALA A 390 16.43 33.50 -13.57
CA ALA A 390 15.04 34.00 -13.67
C ALA A 390 14.23 33.31 -14.76
N LYS A 391 14.83 32.97 -15.91
CA LYS A 391 14.19 32.21 -16.98
C LYS A 391 13.63 30.84 -16.58
N TRP A 392 14.27 30.16 -15.62
CA TRP A 392 13.79 28.88 -15.10
C TRP A 392 12.64 29.09 -14.12
N ILE A 393 12.74 30.08 -13.27
CA ILE A 393 11.68 30.44 -12.30
C ILE A 393 10.43 30.87 -13.05
N ASP A 394 10.55 31.71 -14.11
CA ASP A 394 9.44 32.15 -14.94
C ASP A 394 8.79 31.00 -15.72
N ARG A 395 9.59 30.04 -16.24
CA ARG A 395 9.04 28.83 -16.87
C ARG A 395 8.25 27.95 -15.88
N LEU A 396 8.76 27.77 -14.67
CA LEU A 396 8.09 27.01 -13.62
C LEU A 396 6.80 27.72 -13.15
N ALA A 397 6.78 29.06 -13.14
CA ALA A 397 5.60 29.84 -12.83
C ALA A 397 4.54 29.77 -13.96
N GLN A 398 4.95 29.82 -15.22
CA GLN A 398 4.05 29.71 -16.39
C GLN A 398 3.42 28.31 -16.50
N MET A 399 4.11 27.25 -16.10
CA MET A 399 3.53 25.88 -16.02
C MET A 399 2.38 25.82 -15.03
N ASN A 400 2.42 26.63 -13.95
CA ASN A 400 1.38 26.69 -12.92
C ASN A 400 0.06 27.31 -13.47
N ASP A 401 0.13 28.28 -14.34
CA ASP A 401 -1.07 28.95 -14.92
C ASP A 401 -1.70 28.12 -16.05
N SER A 402 -0.88 27.42 -16.86
CA SER A 402 -1.37 26.53 -17.92
C SER A 402 -2.13 25.32 -17.38
N GLY A 403 -1.75 24.79 -16.21
CA GLY A 403 -2.42 23.65 -15.59
C GLY A 403 -3.84 23.95 -15.09
N LYS A 404 -4.15 25.21 -14.78
CA LYS A 404 -5.48 25.62 -14.32
C LYS A 404 -6.49 25.81 -15.44
N GLN A 405 -6.06 26.21 -16.65
CA GLN A 405 -6.95 26.45 -17.78
C GLN A 405 -7.34 25.20 -18.56
N THR A 406 -6.46 24.20 -18.63
CA THR A 406 -6.75 22.92 -19.36
C THR A 406 -7.71 21.99 -18.62
N ALA A 407 -7.95 22.20 -17.35
CA ALA A 407 -8.80 21.32 -16.54
C ALA A 407 -10.31 21.47 -16.82
N ALA A 408 -10.75 22.57 -17.42
CA ALA A 408 -12.18 22.85 -17.62
C ALA A 408 -12.73 22.25 -18.93
N GLU A 409 -11.96 22.18 -20.00
CA GLU A 409 -12.42 21.73 -21.34
C GLU A 409 -12.40 20.22 -21.59
N HIS A 410 -11.67 19.44 -20.79
CA HIS A 410 -11.47 17.99 -21.02
C HIS A 410 -12.42 17.07 -20.24
N ASN A 411 -13.42 17.60 -19.55
CA ASN A 411 -14.15 16.85 -18.52
C ASN A 411 -15.14 15.82 -19.09
N GLU A 412 -15.79 16.07 -20.23
CA GLU A 412 -16.84 15.17 -20.76
C GLU A 412 -16.27 13.96 -21.48
N TRP A 413 -15.24 14.12 -22.31
CA TRP A 413 -14.51 12.99 -22.92
C TRP A 413 -13.84 12.11 -21.86
N LYS A 414 -13.23 12.71 -20.86
CA LYS A 414 -12.62 11.98 -19.74
C LYS A 414 -13.64 11.17 -18.94
N THR A 415 -14.82 11.74 -18.71
CA THR A 415 -15.91 11.06 -18.01
C THR A 415 -16.44 9.87 -18.81
N LEU A 416 -16.59 10.04 -20.13
CA LEU A 416 -17.07 9.01 -21.04
C LEU A 416 -16.05 7.88 -21.20
N LEU A 417 -14.78 8.23 -21.45
CA LEU A 417 -13.68 7.27 -21.56
C LEU A 417 -13.44 6.50 -20.25
N ASN A 418 -13.49 7.17 -19.11
CA ASN A 418 -13.37 6.51 -17.80
C ASN A 418 -14.52 5.53 -17.53
N ALA A 419 -15.76 5.92 -17.86
CA ALA A 419 -16.91 5.03 -17.69
C ALA A 419 -16.81 3.78 -18.58
N TYR A 420 -16.34 3.95 -19.81
CA TYR A 420 -16.15 2.84 -20.75
C TYR A 420 -14.96 1.96 -20.38
N PHE A 421 -13.82 2.57 -20.05
CA PHE A 421 -12.62 1.85 -19.61
C PHE A 421 -12.87 1.04 -18.33
N THR A 422 -13.50 1.65 -17.33
CA THR A 422 -13.89 0.96 -16.08
C THR A 422 -14.76 -0.24 -16.36
N ARG A 423 -15.67 -0.15 -17.32
CA ARG A 423 -16.57 -1.22 -17.73
C ARG A 423 -15.85 -2.37 -18.42
N ILE A 424 -14.99 -2.05 -19.42
CA ILE A 424 -14.19 -3.06 -20.11
C ILE A 424 -13.28 -3.79 -19.12
N VAL A 425 -12.63 -3.05 -18.23
CA VAL A 425 -11.76 -3.64 -17.20
C VAL A 425 -12.58 -4.52 -16.28
N LEU A 426 -13.70 -4.03 -15.72
CA LEU A 426 -14.51 -4.78 -14.78
C LEU A 426 -15.07 -6.08 -15.41
N TYR A 427 -15.74 -5.97 -16.54
CA TYR A 427 -16.33 -7.16 -17.18
C TYR A 427 -15.27 -8.07 -17.80
N GLY A 428 -14.19 -7.52 -18.38
CA GLY A 428 -13.07 -8.31 -18.88
C GLY A 428 -12.43 -9.16 -17.79
N VAL A 429 -12.24 -8.57 -16.64
CA VAL A 429 -11.68 -9.26 -15.48
C VAL A 429 -12.63 -10.34 -14.95
N ILE A 430 -13.95 -10.07 -14.86
CA ILE A 430 -14.95 -11.07 -14.47
C ILE A 430 -14.96 -12.24 -15.44
N LEU A 431 -14.91 -11.99 -16.74
CA LEU A 431 -14.86 -13.02 -17.78
C LEU A 431 -13.61 -13.90 -17.65
N ILE A 432 -12.46 -13.29 -17.41
CA ILE A 432 -11.20 -14.03 -17.16
C ILE A 432 -11.31 -14.85 -15.88
N ALA A 433 -11.90 -14.28 -14.82
CA ALA A 433 -12.11 -14.96 -13.55
C ALA A 433 -13.02 -16.20 -13.69
N ILE A 434 -14.12 -16.07 -14.43
CA ILE A 434 -15.01 -17.19 -14.72
C ILE A 434 -14.27 -18.29 -15.51
N TYR A 435 -13.46 -17.92 -16.52
CA TYR A 435 -12.68 -18.85 -17.30
C TYR A 435 -11.66 -19.63 -16.45
N ILE A 436 -10.88 -18.92 -15.62
CA ILE A 436 -9.88 -19.53 -14.73
C ILE A 436 -10.56 -20.41 -13.68
N GLY A 437 -11.65 -19.92 -13.06
CA GLY A 437 -12.42 -20.67 -12.08
C GLY A 437 -13.02 -21.96 -12.66
N SER A 438 -13.49 -21.90 -13.89
CA SER A 438 -13.96 -23.09 -14.63
C SER A 438 -12.84 -24.15 -14.77
N LYS A 439 -11.64 -23.72 -15.15
CA LYS A 439 -10.50 -24.63 -15.30
C LYS A 439 -10.03 -25.24 -13.98
N LEU A 440 -10.00 -24.45 -12.90
CA LEU A 440 -9.46 -24.89 -11.61
C LEU A 440 -10.44 -25.71 -10.78
N TYR A 441 -11.73 -25.40 -10.85
CA TYR A 441 -12.73 -25.98 -9.96
C TYR A 441 -13.82 -26.76 -10.70
N LEU A 442 -14.37 -26.22 -11.81
CA LEU A 442 -15.46 -26.87 -12.52
C LEU A 442 -15.00 -28.13 -13.22
N ARG A 443 -13.86 -28.09 -13.90
CA ARG A 443 -13.32 -29.26 -14.60
C ARG A 443 -13.03 -30.44 -13.66
N PRO A 444 -12.28 -30.30 -12.54
CA PRO A 444 -12.07 -31.39 -11.59
C PRO A 444 -13.38 -31.87 -10.94
N ALA A 445 -14.33 -30.95 -10.71
CA ALA A 445 -15.64 -31.30 -10.17
C ALA A 445 -16.42 -32.18 -11.16
N VAL A 446 -16.49 -31.78 -12.44
CA VAL A 446 -17.19 -32.57 -13.47
C VAL A 446 -16.56 -33.95 -13.64
N GLU A 447 -15.25 -34.04 -13.66
CA GLU A 447 -14.51 -35.33 -13.73
C GLU A 447 -14.79 -36.19 -12.49
N LYS A 448 -14.92 -35.59 -11.30
CA LYS A 448 -15.21 -36.34 -10.05
C LYS A 448 -16.68 -36.78 -9.92
N PHE A 449 -17.65 -35.94 -10.35
CA PHE A 449 -19.05 -36.28 -10.22
C PHE A 449 -19.59 -37.20 -11.34
N PHE A 450 -18.93 -37.20 -12.50
CA PHE A 450 -19.36 -38.00 -13.65
C PHE A 450 -18.20 -38.85 -14.25
N PRO A 451 -17.56 -39.74 -13.47
CA PRO A 451 -16.37 -40.45 -13.89
C PRO A 451 -16.57 -41.38 -15.11
N GLU A 452 -17.81 -41.79 -15.38
CA GLU A 452 -18.14 -42.70 -16.48
C GLU A 452 -18.27 -42.03 -17.85
N LEU A 453 -18.27 -40.68 -17.89
CA LEU A 453 -18.43 -39.94 -19.14
C LEU A 453 -17.12 -39.80 -19.90
N SER A 454 -17.19 -39.79 -21.22
CA SER A 454 -16.00 -39.56 -22.05
C SER A 454 -15.36 -38.20 -21.83
N VAL A 455 -14.06 -38.09 -22.02
CA VAL A 455 -13.30 -36.83 -21.90
C VAL A 455 -13.87 -35.72 -22.77
N THR A 456 -14.46 -36.07 -23.92
CA THR A 456 -15.12 -35.10 -24.82
C THR A 456 -16.39 -34.51 -24.21
N ILE A 457 -17.20 -35.34 -23.55
CA ILE A 457 -18.43 -34.92 -22.88
C ILE A 457 -18.10 -34.02 -21.68
N HIS A 458 -17.06 -34.34 -20.88
CA HIS A 458 -16.59 -33.47 -19.80
C HIS A 458 -16.22 -32.08 -20.30
N LYS A 459 -15.50 -31.99 -21.44
CA LYS A 459 -15.16 -30.69 -22.06
C LYS A 459 -16.40 -29.91 -22.54
N VAL A 460 -17.37 -30.60 -23.11
CA VAL A 460 -18.61 -29.96 -23.58
C VAL A 460 -19.42 -29.38 -22.41
N ILE A 461 -19.53 -30.13 -21.31
CA ILE A 461 -20.21 -29.68 -20.08
C ILE A 461 -19.46 -28.47 -19.48
N GLU A 462 -18.13 -28.57 -19.36
CA GLU A 462 -17.29 -27.46 -18.87
C GLU A 462 -17.50 -26.20 -19.69
N VAL A 463 -17.39 -26.28 -21.02
CA VAL A 463 -17.56 -25.15 -21.93
C VAL A 463 -18.99 -24.59 -21.87
N GLY A 464 -20.01 -25.43 -21.83
CA GLY A 464 -21.41 -25.03 -21.75
C GLY A 464 -21.72 -24.23 -20.48
N ILE A 465 -21.31 -24.73 -19.32
CA ILE A 465 -21.51 -24.05 -18.03
C ILE A 465 -20.69 -22.74 -17.99
N THR A 466 -19.46 -22.75 -18.49
CA THR A 466 -18.58 -21.57 -18.53
C THR A 466 -19.19 -20.48 -19.41
N LEU A 467 -19.66 -20.82 -20.61
CA LEU A 467 -20.34 -19.87 -21.50
C LEU A 467 -21.63 -19.32 -20.89
N ALA A 468 -22.44 -20.18 -20.27
CA ALA A 468 -23.68 -19.74 -19.60
C ALA A 468 -23.38 -18.74 -18.46
N ALA A 469 -22.32 -18.98 -17.68
CA ALA A 469 -21.87 -18.05 -16.63
C ALA A 469 -21.29 -16.74 -17.18
N MET A 470 -20.69 -16.76 -18.37
CA MET A 470 -20.12 -15.55 -19.03
C MET A 470 -21.19 -14.70 -19.73
N LEU A 471 -22.30 -15.27 -20.16
CA LEU A 471 -23.34 -14.61 -20.95
C LEU A 471 -23.83 -13.28 -20.35
N PRO A 472 -24.20 -13.16 -19.06
CA PRO A 472 -24.65 -11.90 -18.46
C PRO A 472 -23.63 -10.78 -18.58
N PHE A 473 -22.35 -11.12 -18.45
CA PHE A 473 -21.24 -10.15 -18.47
C PHE A 473 -20.87 -9.75 -19.90
N LEU A 474 -20.96 -10.66 -20.86
CA LEU A 474 -20.83 -10.35 -22.29
C LEU A 474 -21.95 -9.42 -22.75
N PHE A 475 -23.19 -9.69 -22.33
CA PHE A 475 -24.31 -8.79 -22.59
C PHE A 475 -24.11 -7.42 -21.94
N GLY A 476 -23.59 -7.39 -20.70
CA GLY A 476 -23.26 -6.17 -19.98
C GLY A 476 -22.21 -5.29 -20.67
N LEU A 477 -21.29 -5.85 -21.44
CA LEU A 477 -20.34 -5.11 -22.27
C LEU A 477 -21.01 -4.37 -23.42
N GLY A 478 -22.09 -4.95 -24.03
CA GLY A 478 -22.80 -4.39 -25.17
C GLY A 478 -23.91 -3.37 -24.82
N VAL A 479 -24.35 -3.28 -23.56
CA VAL A 479 -25.45 -2.39 -23.17
C VAL A 479 -24.94 -0.99 -22.84
N HIS A 480 -25.52 0.06 -23.44
CA HIS A 480 -25.15 1.46 -23.19
C HIS A 480 -25.43 1.88 -21.74
N SER A 481 -24.43 2.51 -21.10
CA SER A 481 -24.61 3.02 -19.72
C SER A 481 -25.33 4.39 -19.74
N GLY A 482 -26.05 4.72 -18.66
CA GLY A 482 -26.73 6.00 -18.52
C GLY A 482 -25.80 7.24 -18.57
N SER A 483 -24.51 7.09 -18.27
CA SER A 483 -23.52 8.16 -18.44
C SER A 483 -23.12 8.36 -19.91
N ILE A 484 -23.01 7.29 -20.69
CA ILE A 484 -22.75 7.39 -22.15
C ILE A 484 -23.94 8.06 -22.83
N SER A 485 -25.17 7.66 -22.49
CA SER A 485 -26.39 8.24 -23.02
C SER A 485 -26.57 9.73 -22.72
N LYS A 486 -25.99 10.25 -21.64
CA LYS A 486 -26.06 11.67 -21.25
C LYS A 486 -24.93 12.51 -21.85
N SER A 487 -23.72 11.99 -21.96
CA SER A 487 -22.53 12.73 -22.41
C SER A 487 -22.36 12.72 -23.93
N ALA A 488 -22.73 11.62 -24.61
CA ALA A 488 -22.59 11.51 -26.06
C ALA A 488 -23.36 12.58 -26.87
N PRO A 489 -24.64 12.93 -26.56
CA PRO A 489 -25.35 13.98 -27.28
C PRO A 489 -24.75 15.38 -27.12
N LYS A 490 -24.10 15.65 -25.99
CA LYS A 490 -23.43 16.94 -25.75
C LYS A 490 -22.15 17.06 -26.58
N LEU A 491 -21.32 16.01 -26.61
CA LEU A 491 -20.08 15.97 -27.40
C LEU A 491 -20.36 16.05 -28.92
N LEU A 492 -21.47 15.48 -29.39
CA LEU A 492 -21.90 15.58 -30.78
C LEU A 492 -22.38 17.00 -31.18
N LYS A 493 -22.99 17.72 -30.22
CA LYS A 493 -23.38 19.12 -30.44
C LYS A 493 -22.19 20.07 -30.53
N GLU A 494 -21.12 19.81 -29.78
CA GLU A 494 -19.93 20.65 -29.78
C GLU A 494 -19.09 20.47 -31.04
N LYS A 495 -18.90 19.24 -31.55
CA LYS A 495 -18.18 18.95 -32.80
C LYS A 495 -18.79 17.76 -33.53
N PRO A 496 -19.41 17.94 -34.71
CA PRO A 496 -19.94 16.82 -35.51
C PRO A 496 -18.89 15.78 -35.93
N SER A 497 -17.60 16.14 -35.98
CA SER A 497 -16.50 15.20 -36.23
C SER A 497 -16.30 14.15 -35.17
N ASN A 498 -16.91 14.28 -33.97
CA ASN A 498 -16.86 13.31 -32.89
C ASN A 498 -17.73 12.06 -33.14
N ILE A 499 -18.47 11.99 -34.26
CA ILE A 499 -19.28 10.82 -34.62
C ILE A 499 -18.41 9.56 -34.72
N TRP A 500 -17.28 9.62 -35.41
CA TRP A 500 -16.40 8.46 -35.64
C TRP A 500 -15.82 7.86 -34.34
N PRO A 501 -15.25 8.65 -33.41
CA PRO A 501 -14.80 8.14 -32.12
C PRO A 501 -15.94 7.57 -31.27
N LEU A 502 -17.16 8.16 -31.33
CA LEU A 502 -18.31 7.71 -30.54
C LEU A 502 -18.98 6.45 -31.11
N MET A 503 -18.83 6.17 -32.42
CA MET A 503 -19.32 4.92 -33.04
C MET A 503 -18.44 3.71 -32.71
N GLY A 504 -17.19 3.93 -32.29
CA GLY A 504 -16.28 2.88 -31.84
C GLY A 504 -16.39 2.55 -30.35
N LEU A 505 -17.10 3.35 -29.58
CA LEU A 505 -17.41 3.19 -28.16
C LEU A 505 -18.83 2.62 -27.97
#